data_00e185e1165eae15ed3c291896249cfd
#
_entry.id   00e185e1165eae15ed3c291896249cfd
#
_cell.length_a   1.000
_cell.length_b   1.000
_cell.length_c   1.000
_cell.angle_alpha   90.00
_cell.angle_beta   90.00
_cell.angle_gamma   90.00
#
_symmetry.space_group_name_H-M   'P 1'
#
loop_
_entity.id
_entity.type
_entity.pdbx_description
1 polymer ?
#
loop_
_entity_poly.entity_id
_entity_poly.type
_entity_poly.pdbx_seq_one_letter_code
_entity_poly.pdbx_strand_id
1 'polypeptide(L)'
;MRVLYIIIFCALASTALLWLGRFGKLPKRQAAGAAFLSMVLASALLLLAVLPGNSFYGPVLTHGSTAKKQIALTFDDGPYPPYTQQLLKVLADKQVHATFFMVGENAAKHPEIVQAVKAGGHEIALHAGRHQDLLKLDAKELAANIASGKSTLERLTGRKVRYMRPPHGFKDWHVMGAIESAGLTAVNWSIIPRDWTNPGVQRIADRVCYAAEPGAIVLLHDGDSPRNSAPREQTVAAVGLIIDQLREEKYQFVTISELEK
;
A
#
# COMPACT_ATOMS: atom_id res chain seq x y z
N MET A 1 14.20 13.74 -1.89
CA MET A 1 13.64 14.79 -2.77
C MET A 1 12.20 14.46 -3.07
N ARG A 2 11.29 15.43 -3.03
CA ARG A 2 9.83 15.21 -3.24
C ARG A 2 9.50 15.31 -4.72
N VAL A 3 8.87 14.28 -5.27
CA VAL A 3 8.44 14.24 -6.69
C VAL A 3 7.50 15.39 -7.04
N LEU A 4 6.66 15.80 -6.09
CA LEU A 4 5.72 16.92 -6.27
C LEU A 4 6.45 18.24 -6.61
N TYR A 5 7.59 18.54 -5.97
CA TYR A 5 8.36 19.75 -6.28
C TYR A 5 8.99 19.69 -7.67
N ILE A 6 9.41 18.51 -8.11
CA ILE A 6 9.94 18.32 -9.46
C ILE A 6 8.83 18.57 -10.50
N ILE A 7 7.63 18.06 -10.27
CA ILE A 7 6.47 18.26 -11.15
C ILE A 7 6.13 19.73 -11.26
N ILE A 8 6.05 20.44 -10.12
CA ILE A 8 5.79 21.89 -10.09
C ILE A 8 6.89 22.65 -10.86
N PHE A 9 8.16 22.32 -10.61
CA PHE A 9 9.27 22.94 -11.32
C PHE A 9 9.19 22.70 -12.83
N CYS A 10 8.92 21.47 -13.27
CA CYS A 10 8.75 21.14 -14.68
C CYS A 10 7.59 21.91 -15.33
N ALA A 11 6.47 22.08 -14.62
CA ALA A 11 5.34 22.85 -15.10
C ALA A 11 5.69 24.33 -15.28
N LEU A 12 6.36 24.93 -14.27
CA LEU A 12 6.83 26.33 -14.34
C LEU A 12 7.88 26.53 -15.44
N ALA A 13 8.83 25.59 -15.56
CA ALA A 13 9.85 25.62 -16.62
C ALA A 13 9.22 25.51 -18.01
N SER A 14 8.26 24.62 -18.20
CA SER A 14 7.51 24.48 -19.47
C SER A 14 6.79 25.78 -19.83
N THR A 15 6.12 26.41 -18.87
CA THR A 15 5.44 27.70 -19.06
C THR A 15 6.42 28.78 -19.48
N ALA A 16 7.56 28.90 -18.79
CA ALA A 16 8.62 29.87 -19.11
C ALA A 16 9.22 29.64 -20.50
N LEU A 17 9.47 28.38 -20.88
CA LEU A 17 10.00 28.04 -22.21
C LEU A 17 9.03 28.46 -23.32
N LEU A 18 7.74 28.15 -23.16
CA LEU A 18 6.71 28.54 -24.14
C LEU A 18 6.59 30.07 -24.25
N TRP A 19 6.68 30.80 -23.12
CA TRP A 19 6.69 32.25 -23.09
C TRP A 19 7.89 32.81 -23.85
N LEU A 20 9.11 32.30 -23.61
CA LEU A 20 10.34 32.73 -24.32
C LEU A 20 10.24 32.47 -25.82
N GLY A 21 9.65 31.34 -26.24
CA GLY A 21 9.39 31.04 -27.63
C GLY A 21 8.37 31.99 -28.29
N ARG A 22 7.33 32.39 -27.52
CA ARG A 22 6.31 33.31 -28.04
C ARG A 22 6.86 34.72 -28.26
N PHE A 23 7.75 35.19 -27.42
CA PHE A 23 8.36 36.53 -27.50
C PHE A 23 9.67 36.54 -28.32
N GLY A 24 9.99 35.49 -29.07
CA GLY A 24 11.13 35.42 -29.96
C GLY A 24 12.51 35.36 -29.30
N LYS A 25 12.55 35.12 -27.96
CA LYS A 25 13.79 34.95 -27.21
C LYS A 25 14.43 33.59 -27.38
N LEU A 26 13.63 32.59 -27.84
CA LEU A 26 14.05 31.27 -28.25
C LEU A 26 13.34 30.88 -29.57
N PRO A 27 13.96 30.01 -30.41
CA PRO A 27 13.28 29.45 -31.57
C PRO A 27 12.03 28.66 -31.09
N LYS A 28 10.86 28.98 -31.67
CA LYS A 28 9.56 28.40 -31.22
C LYS A 28 9.57 26.88 -31.16
N ARG A 29 10.18 26.21 -32.13
CA ARG A 29 10.28 24.75 -32.19
C ARG A 29 11.10 24.18 -31.02
N GLN A 30 12.23 24.83 -30.69
CA GLN A 30 13.07 24.43 -29.58
C GLN A 30 12.38 24.65 -28.22
N ALA A 31 11.73 25.79 -28.04
CA ALA A 31 10.95 26.10 -26.85
C ALA A 31 9.82 25.10 -26.63
N ALA A 32 9.06 24.75 -27.70
CA ALA A 32 8.00 23.76 -27.63
C ALA A 32 8.55 22.34 -27.35
N GLY A 33 9.64 21.95 -28.01
CA GLY A 33 10.29 20.66 -27.77
C GLY A 33 10.80 20.50 -26.34
N ALA A 34 11.46 21.52 -25.80
CA ALA A 34 11.96 21.50 -24.41
C ALA A 34 10.81 21.48 -23.38
N ALA A 35 9.74 22.24 -23.61
CA ALA A 35 8.56 22.23 -22.77
C ALA A 35 7.87 20.85 -22.78
N PHE A 36 7.73 20.24 -23.96
CA PHE A 36 7.19 18.89 -24.09
C PHE A 36 8.02 17.86 -23.33
N LEU A 37 9.34 17.86 -23.51
CA LEU A 37 10.25 16.94 -22.82
C LEU A 37 10.18 17.11 -21.29
N SER A 38 10.09 18.34 -20.79
CA SER A 38 9.90 18.63 -19.36
C SER A 38 8.61 18.03 -18.82
N MET A 39 7.50 18.13 -19.56
CA MET A 39 6.21 17.54 -19.18
C MET A 39 6.24 16.01 -19.23
N VAL A 40 6.89 15.42 -20.24
CA VAL A 40 7.08 13.96 -20.32
C VAL A 40 7.86 13.46 -19.11
N LEU A 41 8.95 14.14 -18.72
CA LEU A 41 9.72 13.79 -17.53
C LEU A 41 8.86 13.84 -16.25
N ALA A 42 8.11 14.93 -16.07
CA ALA A 42 7.21 15.08 -14.92
C ALA A 42 6.17 13.96 -14.85
N SER A 43 5.57 13.63 -16.01
CA SER A 43 4.57 12.55 -16.09
C SER A 43 5.19 11.18 -15.82
N ALA A 44 6.39 10.91 -16.32
CA ALA A 44 7.11 9.66 -16.05
C ALA A 44 7.41 9.50 -14.56
N LEU A 45 7.95 10.54 -13.91
CA LEU A 45 8.22 10.51 -12.47
C LEU A 45 6.95 10.31 -11.64
N LEU A 46 5.84 10.97 -12.01
CA LEU A 46 4.56 10.75 -11.34
C LEU A 46 4.06 9.32 -11.53
N LEU A 47 4.13 8.80 -12.74
CA LEU A 47 3.74 7.41 -13.03
C LEU A 47 4.56 6.43 -12.17
N LEU A 48 5.88 6.61 -12.11
CA LEU A 48 6.75 5.81 -11.27
C LEU A 48 6.40 5.91 -9.76
N ALA A 49 5.89 7.05 -9.30
CA ALA A 49 5.51 7.25 -7.91
C ALA A 49 4.22 6.50 -7.52
N VAL A 50 3.31 6.26 -8.48
CA VAL A 50 2.02 5.61 -8.23
C VAL A 50 1.98 4.13 -8.62
N LEU A 51 2.96 3.64 -9.39
CA LEU A 51 3.05 2.22 -9.75
C LEU A 51 3.53 1.38 -8.56
N PRO A 52 2.74 0.38 -8.09
CA PRO A 52 3.04 -0.34 -6.85
C PRO A 52 4.35 -1.15 -6.93
N GLY A 53 4.59 -1.85 -8.03
CA GLY A 53 5.75 -2.74 -8.24
C GLY A 53 7.06 -2.05 -8.60
N ASN A 54 7.09 -0.72 -8.64
CA ASN A 54 8.23 0.04 -9.08
C ASN A 54 9.23 0.31 -7.94
N SER A 55 10.51 0.03 -8.15
CA SER A 55 11.62 0.25 -7.20
C SER A 55 12.49 1.47 -7.52
N PHE A 56 12.10 2.34 -8.44
CA PHE A 56 12.88 3.51 -8.85
C PHE A 56 13.17 4.47 -7.69
N TYR A 57 12.24 4.62 -6.77
CA TYR A 57 12.38 5.50 -5.60
C TYR A 57 13.01 4.82 -4.39
N GLY A 58 13.19 3.51 -4.43
CA GLY A 58 13.76 2.70 -3.36
C GLY A 58 13.21 1.26 -3.38
N PRO A 59 13.82 0.34 -2.63
CA PRO A 59 13.37 -1.04 -2.60
C PRO A 59 11.97 -1.16 -1.99
N VAL A 60 11.09 -1.90 -2.66
CA VAL A 60 9.74 -2.21 -2.18
C VAL A 60 9.45 -3.69 -2.41
N LEU A 61 9.03 -4.37 -1.36
CA LEU A 61 8.63 -5.77 -1.44
C LEU A 61 7.22 -5.84 -2.04
N THR A 62 7.08 -6.50 -3.18
CA THR A 62 5.79 -6.71 -3.85
C THR A 62 5.50 -8.17 -4.11
N HIS A 63 6.51 -9.01 -3.90
CA HIS A 63 6.47 -10.43 -4.19
C HIS A 63 7.53 -11.16 -3.37
N GLY A 64 7.22 -12.34 -2.86
CA GLY A 64 8.16 -13.21 -2.17
C GLY A 64 8.85 -14.20 -3.11
N SER A 65 9.40 -15.27 -2.53
CA SER A 65 10.05 -16.32 -3.31
C SER A 65 9.04 -17.11 -4.15
N THR A 66 9.39 -17.40 -5.41
CA THR A 66 8.58 -18.24 -6.31
C THR A 66 8.87 -19.75 -6.14
N ALA A 67 9.81 -20.11 -5.27
CA ALA A 67 10.23 -21.50 -5.08
C ALA A 67 9.17 -22.38 -4.40
N LYS A 68 8.23 -21.76 -3.67
CA LYS A 68 7.14 -22.44 -2.96
C LYS A 68 5.80 -21.84 -3.38
N LYS A 69 4.75 -22.66 -3.47
CA LYS A 69 3.37 -22.19 -3.66
C LYS A 69 2.84 -21.52 -2.39
N GLN A 70 3.43 -20.38 -2.05
CA GLN A 70 3.03 -19.54 -0.93
C GLN A 70 2.40 -18.26 -1.43
N ILE A 71 1.42 -17.73 -0.69
CA ILE A 71 0.71 -16.48 -0.98
C ILE A 71 0.39 -15.76 0.32
N ALA A 72 0.53 -14.44 0.34
CA ALA A 72 0.18 -13.63 1.49
C ALA A 72 -1.12 -12.87 1.26
N LEU A 73 -2.13 -13.12 2.10
CA LEU A 73 -3.31 -12.26 2.20
C LEU A 73 -2.96 -11.07 3.09
N THR A 74 -3.18 -9.86 2.60
CA THR A 74 -2.90 -8.63 3.35
C THR A 74 -4.10 -7.72 3.36
N PHE A 75 -4.34 -7.04 4.49
CA PHE A 75 -5.51 -6.20 4.72
C PHE A 75 -5.07 -4.81 5.16
N ASP A 76 -5.56 -3.77 4.47
CA ASP A 76 -5.24 -2.38 4.73
C ASP A 76 -6.41 -1.64 5.42
N ASP A 77 -6.11 -0.48 6.00
CA ASP A 77 -7.02 0.51 6.59
C ASP A 77 -7.59 0.16 7.97
N GLY A 78 -7.47 -1.08 8.43
CA GLY A 78 -7.95 -1.50 9.75
C GLY A 78 -7.14 -0.93 10.93
N PRO A 79 -7.51 -1.35 12.17
CA PRO A 79 -8.69 -2.13 12.50
C PRO A 79 -9.98 -1.30 12.35
N TYR A 80 -11.05 -1.94 11.86
CA TYR A 80 -12.33 -1.28 11.64
C TYR A 80 -13.52 -2.23 11.98
N PRO A 81 -14.24 -1.99 13.07
CA PRO A 81 -15.39 -2.80 13.41
C PRO A 81 -16.58 -2.54 12.47
N PRO A 82 -17.39 -3.57 12.13
CA PRO A 82 -17.26 -4.95 12.56
C PRO A 82 -16.36 -5.82 11.64
N TYR A 83 -15.81 -5.26 10.58
CA TYR A 83 -15.23 -6.03 9.47
C TYR A 83 -13.95 -6.76 9.85
N THR A 84 -13.05 -6.11 10.61
CA THR A 84 -11.84 -6.78 11.09
C THR A 84 -12.18 -8.01 11.93
N GLN A 85 -13.17 -7.92 12.85
CA GLN A 85 -13.59 -9.06 13.68
C GLN A 85 -14.23 -10.17 12.84
N GLN A 86 -15.08 -9.82 11.87
CA GLN A 86 -15.69 -10.81 10.96
C GLN A 86 -14.61 -11.52 10.13
N LEU A 87 -13.62 -10.78 9.65
CA LEU A 87 -12.48 -11.34 8.92
C LEU A 87 -11.65 -12.27 9.79
N LEU A 88 -11.36 -11.90 11.04
CA LEU A 88 -10.65 -12.76 12.00
C LEU A 88 -11.38 -14.09 12.19
N LYS A 89 -12.72 -14.06 12.24
CA LYS A 89 -13.51 -15.28 12.33
C LYS A 89 -13.32 -16.17 11.09
N VAL A 90 -13.40 -15.61 9.88
CA VAL A 90 -13.17 -16.34 8.64
C VAL A 90 -11.77 -16.95 8.61
N LEU A 91 -10.74 -16.19 8.96
CA LEU A 91 -9.35 -16.65 8.98
C LEU A 91 -9.14 -17.77 10.02
N ALA A 92 -9.76 -17.67 11.20
CA ALA A 92 -9.71 -18.69 12.23
C ALA A 92 -10.43 -19.99 11.78
N ASP A 93 -11.64 -19.88 11.22
CA ASP A 93 -12.40 -21.01 10.70
C ASP A 93 -11.63 -21.75 9.58
N LYS A 94 -10.86 -21.00 8.80
CA LYS A 94 -9.98 -21.51 7.73
C LYS A 94 -8.56 -21.85 8.19
N GLN A 95 -8.17 -21.61 9.44
CA GLN A 95 -6.83 -21.83 9.97
C GLN A 95 -5.74 -21.17 9.07
N VAL A 96 -5.91 -19.88 8.76
CA VAL A 96 -5.00 -19.09 7.92
C VAL A 96 -4.49 -17.89 8.71
N HIS A 97 -3.19 -17.67 8.64
CA HIS A 97 -2.59 -16.42 9.11
C HIS A 97 -2.48 -15.41 7.95
N ALA A 98 -2.58 -14.13 8.28
CA ALA A 98 -2.52 -13.02 7.33
C ALA A 98 -1.72 -11.85 7.92
N THR A 99 -1.44 -10.84 7.10
CA THR A 99 -0.79 -9.60 7.55
C THR A 99 -1.76 -8.43 7.48
N PHE A 100 -1.92 -7.70 8.59
CA PHE A 100 -2.78 -6.53 8.69
C PHE A 100 -1.93 -5.26 8.73
N PHE A 101 -2.06 -4.43 7.71
CA PHE A 101 -1.45 -3.10 7.64
C PHE A 101 -2.40 -2.09 8.29
N MET A 102 -2.16 -1.82 9.58
CA MET A 102 -3.06 -1.02 10.40
C MET A 102 -2.71 0.46 10.39
N VAL A 103 -3.73 1.30 10.38
CA VAL A 103 -3.61 2.75 10.58
C VAL A 103 -3.46 3.03 12.08
N GLY A 104 -2.44 3.77 12.48
CA GLY A 104 -2.13 4.02 13.89
C GLY A 104 -3.29 4.66 14.68
N GLU A 105 -4.01 5.62 14.08
CA GLU A 105 -5.20 6.24 14.71
C GLU A 105 -6.36 5.25 14.90
N ASN A 106 -6.57 4.33 13.95
CA ASN A 106 -7.59 3.30 14.07
C ASN A 106 -7.21 2.28 15.14
N ALA A 107 -5.94 1.89 15.17
CA ALA A 107 -5.40 1.00 16.21
C ALA A 107 -5.54 1.61 17.63
N ALA A 108 -5.32 2.91 17.78
CA ALA A 108 -5.51 3.61 19.05
C ALA A 108 -6.98 3.67 19.49
N LYS A 109 -7.93 3.73 18.55
CA LYS A 109 -9.37 3.72 18.83
C LYS A 109 -9.90 2.33 19.18
N HIS A 110 -9.28 1.27 18.64
CA HIS A 110 -9.73 -0.12 18.76
C HIS A 110 -8.62 -1.04 19.25
N PRO A 111 -8.01 -0.76 20.42
CA PRO A 111 -6.90 -1.56 20.96
C PRO A 111 -7.28 -3.03 21.20
N GLU A 112 -8.54 -3.31 21.54
CA GLU A 112 -9.07 -4.65 21.71
C GLU A 112 -9.02 -5.48 20.41
N ILE A 113 -9.26 -4.84 19.26
CA ILE A 113 -9.18 -5.52 17.95
C ILE A 113 -7.72 -5.80 17.60
N VAL A 114 -6.80 -4.86 17.88
CA VAL A 114 -5.36 -5.09 17.71
C VAL A 114 -4.90 -6.30 18.51
N GLN A 115 -5.37 -6.43 19.77
CA GLN A 115 -5.06 -7.60 20.60
C GLN A 115 -5.68 -8.89 20.02
N ALA A 116 -6.89 -8.84 19.48
CA ALA A 116 -7.51 -9.99 18.83
C ALA A 116 -6.72 -10.45 17.59
N VAL A 117 -6.27 -9.53 16.73
CA VAL A 117 -5.41 -9.82 15.57
C VAL A 117 -4.10 -10.48 16.03
N LYS A 118 -3.45 -9.93 17.07
CA LYS A 118 -2.22 -10.49 17.64
C LYS A 118 -2.45 -11.90 18.23
N ALA A 119 -3.54 -12.09 18.98
CA ALA A 119 -3.89 -13.37 19.59
C ALA A 119 -4.22 -14.45 18.55
N GLY A 120 -4.80 -14.07 17.42
CA GLY A 120 -5.04 -14.95 16.28
C GLY A 120 -3.79 -15.35 15.50
N GLY A 121 -2.60 -14.93 15.93
CA GLY A 121 -1.33 -15.29 15.28
C GLY A 121 -1.04 -14.52 13.99
N HIS A 122 -1.83 -13.51 13.68
CA HIS A 122 -1.63 -12.67 12.50
C HIS A 122 -0.46 -11.71 12.68
N GLU A 123 0.14 -11.29 11.56
CA GLU A 123 1.16 -10.27 11.54
C GLU A 123 0.53 -8.88 11.49
N ILE A 124 1.10 -7.96 12.29
CA ILE A 124 0.67 -6.56 12.32
C ILE A 124 1.78 -5.70 11.73
N ALA A 125 1.42 -4.92 10.73
CA ALA A 125 2.28 -4.00 10.01
C ALA A 125 1.66 -2.58 10.00
N LEU A 126 2.43 -1.58 9.61
CA LEU A 126 2.03 -0.17 9.63
C LEU A 126 1.41 0.27 8.30
N HIS A 127 0.24 0.92 8.36
CA HIS A 127 -0.35 1.66 7.23
C HIS A 127 -0.39 3.17 7.50
N ALA A 128 0.75 3.72 7.94
CA ALA A 128 0.92 5.09 8.46
C ALA A 128 0.23 5.34 9.82
N GLY A 129 0.57 6.47 10.48
CA GLY A 129 -0.11 6.92 11.69
C GLY A 129 -1.51 7.41 11.39
N ARG A 130 -1.64 8.21 10.33
CA ARG A 130 -2.88 8.70 9.72
C ARG A 130 -2.89 8.32 8.26
N HIS A 131 -4.03 7.85 7.76
CA HIS A 131 -4.21 7.54 6.34
C HIS A 131 -4.29 8.84 5.51
N GLN A 132 -3.14 9.37 5.14
CA GLN A 132 -2.95 10.59 4.36
C GLN A 132 -2.11 10.32 3.12
N ASP A 133 -2.22 11.20 2.11
CA ASP A 133 -1.33 11.18 0.95
C ASP A 133 0.08 11.64 1.37
N LEU A 134 0.97 10.68 1.62
CA LEU A 134 2.31 10.94 2.16
C LEU A 134 3.18 11.79 1.24
N LEU A 135 2.90 11.82 -0.07
CA LEU A 135 3.62 12.67 -1.03
C LEU A 135 3.42 14.16 -0.74
N LYS A 136 2.36 14.53 -0.02
CA LYS A 136 2.01 15.93 0.30
C LYS A 136 2.63 16.42 1.60
N LEU A 137 3.04 15.52 2.49
CA LEU A 137 3.57 15.88 3.80
C LEU A 137 5.00 16.45 3.69
N ASP A 138 5.33 17.40 4.53
CA ASP A 138 6.71 17.82 4.69
C ASP A 138 7.55 16.79 5.47
N ALA A 139 8.86 17.00 5.63
CA ALA A 139 9.75 16.04 6.26
C ALA A 139 9.39 15.77 7.73
N LYS A 140 8.99 16.82 8.45
CA LYS A 140 8.63 16.73 9.87
C LYS A 140 7.29 16.02 10.05
N GLU A 141 6.30 16.39 9.23
CA GLU A 141 4.97 15.78 9.23
C GLU A 141 5.03 14.30 8.86
N LEU A 142 5.81 13.96 7.83
CA LEU A 142 5.98 12.58 7.36
C LEU A 142 6.66 11.71 8.44
N ALA A 143 7.77 12.19 9.01
CA ALA A 143 8.46 11.47 10.09
C ALA A 143 7.56 11.29 11.32
N ALA A 144 6.82 12.34 11.71
CA ALA A 144 5.89 12.27 12.83
C ALA A 144 4.73 11.30 12.56
N ASN A 145 4.17 11.29 11.34
CA ASN A 145 3.12 10.37 10.94
C ASN A 145 3.58 8.90 11.06
N ILE A 146 4.74 8.57 10.51
CA ILE A 146 5.29 7.21 10.58
C ILE A 146 5.61 6.81 12.02
N ALA A 147 6.33 7.68 12.75
CA ALA A 147 6.76 7.40 14.12
C ALA A 147 5.57 7.22 15.08
N SER A 148 4.54 8.04 14.98
CA SER A 148 3.34 7.93 15.82
C SER A 148 2.60 6.60 15.60
N GLY A 149 2.41 6.20 14.34
CA GLY A 149 1.75 4.94 14.00
C GLY A 149 2.56 3.73 14.48
N LYS A 150 3.86 3.72 14.19
CA LYS A 150 4.78 2.66 14.62
C LYS A 150 4.78 2.52 16.14
N SER A 151 4.98 3.62 16.87
CA SER A 151 4.97 3.62 18.35
C SER A 151 3.65 3.13 18.93
N THR A 152 2.51 3.52 18.34
CA THR A 152 1.19 3.04 18.77
C THR A 152 1.07 1.53 18.62
N LEU A 153 1.40 0.97 17.46
CA LEU A 153 1.31 -0.47 17.22
C LEU A 153 2.29 -1.26 18.10
N GLU A 154 3.53 -0.80 18.24
CA GLU A 154 4.54 -1.45 19.09
C GLU A 154 4.13 -1.44 20.59
N ARG A 155 3.60 -0.33 21.08
CA ARG A 155 3.07 -0.22 22.46
C ARG A 155 1.88 -1.16 22.68
N LEU A 156 0.94 -1.22 21.73
CA LEU A 156 -0.24 -2.09 21.84
C LEU A 156 0.13 -3.57 21.75
N THR A 157 1.07 -3.92 20.88
CA THR A 157 1.39 -5.33 20.63
C THR A 157 2.53 -5.87 21.50
N GLY A 158 3.40 -5.01 22.04
CA GLY A 158 4.66 -5.41 22.67
C GLY A 158 5.65 -6.03 21.68
N ARG A 159 5.44 -5.88 20.37
CA ARG A 159 6.27 -6.45 19.30
C ARG A 159 6.77 -5.33 18.39
N LYS A 160 7.97 -5.49 17.81
CA LYS A 160 8.49 -4.56 16.80
C LYS A 160 7.68 -4.68 15.51
N VAL A 161 7.31 -3.52 14.95
CA VAL A 161 6.75 -3.40 13.61
C VAL A 161 7.91 -3.37 12.61
N ARG A 162 7.87 -4.23 11.60
CA ARG A 162 8.94 -4.40 10.60
C ARG A 162 8.57 -3.84 9.23
N TYR A 163 7.30 -3.87 8.89
CA TYR A 163 6.80 -3.55 7.56
C TYR A 163 5.88 -2.34 7.60
N MET A 164 5.92 -1.57 6.51
CA MET A 164 4.99 -0.49 6.27
C MET A 164 4.50 -0.54 4.82
N ARG A 165 3.19 -0.37 4.64
CA ARG A 165 2.62 -0.07 3.34
C ARG A 165 2.22 1.39 3.31
N PRO A 166 2.79 2.22 2.42
CA PRO A 166 2.33 3.60 2.31
C PRO A 166 0.89 3.65 1.79
N PRO A 167 0.04 4.56 2.30
CA PRO A 167 -1.30 4.78 1.76
C PRO A 167 -1.31 4.88 0.24
N HIS A 168 -2.24 4.18 -0.40
CA HIS A 168 -2.36 4.04 -1.85
C HIS A 168 -1.16 3.37 -2.56
N GLY A 169 -0.14 2.91 -1.83
CA GLY A 169 1.12 2.43 -2.38
C GLY A 169 2.01 3.53 -2.98
N PHE A 170 1.67 4.80 -2.76
CA PHE A 170 2.38 5.94 -3.34
C PHE A 170 3.70 6.19 -2.64
N LYS A 171 4.74 6.45 -3.44
CA LYS A 171 6.11 6.61 -2.96
C LYS A 171 6.93 7.55 -3.82
N ASP A 172 7.88 8.21 -3.19
CA ASP A 172 8.99 8.93 -3.81
C ASP A 172 10.24 8.79 -2.92
N TRP A 173 11.37 9.40 -3.31
CA TRP A 173 12.61 9.32 -2.49
C TRP A 173 12.40 9.83 -1.07
N HIS A 174 11.50 10.79 -0.88
CA HIS A 174 11.22 11.35 0.44
C HIS A 174 10.46 10.35 1.32
N VAL A 175 9.41 9.73 0.79
CA VAL A 175 8.61 8.72 1.49
C VAL A 175 9.46 7.48 1.78
N MET A 176 10.22 6.98 0.78
CA MET A 176 11.06 5.80 0.95
C MET A 176 12.17 6.02 1.97
N GLY A 177 12.84 7.19 1.94
CA GLY A 177 13.86 7.54 2.93
C GLY A 177 13.31 7.67 4.34
N ALA A 178 12.06 8.15 4.52
CA ALA A 178 11.43 8.22 5.83
C ALA A 178 11.06 6.82 6.38
N ILE A 179 10.59 5.91 5.52
CA ILE A 179 10.31 4.51 5.89
C ILE A 179 11.59 3.81 6.33
N GLU A 180 12.67 3.93 5.55
CA GLU A 180 13.99 3.37 5.87
C GLU A 180 14.55 3.94 7.18
N SER A 181 14.49 5.26 7.36
CA SER A 181 14.95 5.94 8.58
C SER A 181 14.18 5.50 9.83
N ALA A 182 12.94 5.05 9.68
CA ALA A 182 12.14 4.47 10.75
C ALA A 182 12.48 2.98 11.01
N GLY A 183 13.43 2.39 10.27
CA GLY A 183 13.78 0.97 10.36
C GLY A 183 12.69 0.04 9.86
N LEU A 184 11.93 0.48 8.85
CA LEU A 184 10.82 -0.28 8.26
C LEU A 184 11.15 -0.70 6.83
N THR A 185 10.62 -1.84 6.42
CA THR A 185 10.63 -2.30 5.03
C THR A 185 9.33 -1.90 4.35
N ALA A 186 9.43 -1.24 3.18
CA ALA A 186 8.25 -0.90 2.39
C ALA A 186 7.68 -2.13 1.69
N VAL A 187 6.36 -2.31 1.77
CA VAL A 187 5.64 -3.45 1.17
C VAL A 187 4.46 -2.92 0.36
N ASN A 188 4.36 -3.31 -0.90
CA ASN A 188 3.17 -3.12 -1.71
C ASN A 188 2.56 -4.50 -2.04
N TRP A 189 2.09 -4.73 -3.25
CA TRP A 189 1.36 -5.92 -3.68
C TRP A 189 1.67 -6.28 -5.12
N SER A 190 1.40 -7.53 -5.47
CA SER A 190 1.36 -8.00 -6.87
C SER A 190 -0.07 -8.21 -7.36
N ILE A 191 -1.04 -8.50 -6.47
CA ILE A 191 -2.43 -8.73 -6.83
C ILE A 191 -3.34 -7.67 -6.21
N ILE A 192 -4.20 -7.05 -7.05
CA ILE A 192 -5.14 -5.99 -6.67
C ILE A 192 -6.55 -6.29 -7.20
N PRO A 193 -7.42 -6.94 -6.43
CA PRO A 193 -8.79 -7.28 -6.87
C PRO A 193 -9.74 -6.09 -6.90
N ARG A 194 -9.36 -4.93 -6.35
CA ARG A 194 -10.18 -3.71 -6.21
C ARG A 194 -11.47 -3.96 -5.41
N ASP A 195 -11.33 -4.67 -4.30
CA ASP A 195 -12.41 -5.03 -3.39
C ASP A 195 -13.17 -3.81 -2.85
N TRP A 196 -12.47 -2.68 -2.65
CA TRP A 196 -13.09 -1.41 -2.19
C TRP A 196 -14.13 -0.83 -3.15
N THR A 197 -14.21 -1.30 -4.40
CA THR A 197 -15.23 -0.87 -5.36
C THR A 197 -16.53 -1.67 -5.27
N ASN A 198 -16.61 -2.62 -4.33
CA ASN A 198 -17.74 -3.54 -4.13
C ASN A 198 -18.19 -4.23 -5.44
N PRO A 199 -17.30 -4.90 -6.17
CA PRO A 199 -17.61 -5.47 -7.48
C PRO A 199 -18.41 -6.78 -7.41
N GLY A 200 -18.68 -7.29 -6.21
CA GLY A 200 -19.30 -8.59 -5.94
C GLY A 200 -18.30 -9.60 -5.39
N VAL A 201 -18.76 -10.45 -4.46
CA VAL A 201 -17.96 -11.45 -3.73
C VAL A 201 -17.19 -12.36 -4.70
N GLN A 202 -17.90 -12.96 -5.66
CA GLN A 202 -17.29 -13.88 -6.64
C GLN A 202 -16.23 -13.18 -7.50
N ARG A 203 -16.49 -11.92 -7.91
CA ARG A 203 -15.56 -11.18 -8.76
C ARG A 203 -14.26 -10.81 -8.01
N ILE A 204 -14.33 -10.57 -6.70
CA ILE A 204 -13.13 -10.38 -5.87
C ILE A 204 -12.33 -11.68 -5.84
N ALA A 205 -13.00 -12.81 -5.56
CA ALA A 205 -12.34 -14.12 -5.51
C ALA A 205 -11.72 -14.50 -6.87
N ASP A 206 -12.48 -14.38 -7.96
CA ASP A 206 -12.00 -14.70 -9.31
C ASP A 206 -10.74 -13.90 -9.69
N ARG A 207 -10.73 -12.59 -9.39
CA ARG A 207 -9.56 -11.74 -9.69
C ARG A 207 -8.32 -12.16 -8.92
N VAL A 208 -8.46 -12.57 -7.66
CA VAL A 208 -7.32 -13.05 -6.86
C VAL A 208 -6.86 -14.41 -7.37
N CYS A 209 -7.77 -15.37 -7.55
CA CYS A 209 -7.41 -16.73 -7.94
C CYS A 209 -6.84 -16.78 -9.38
N TYR A 210 -7.39 -15.99 -10.31
CA TYR A 210 -6.86 -15.91 -11.68
C TYR A 210 -5.44 -15.32 -11.74
N ALA A 211 -5.12 -14.35 -10.86
CA ALA A 211 -3.81 -13.71 -10.82
C ALA A 211 -2.83 -14.39 -9.86
N ALA A 212 -3.27 -15.45 -9.16
CA ALA A 212 -2.45 -16.11 -8.14
C ALA A 212 -1.19 -16.74 -8.75
N GLU A 213 -0.05 -16.40 -8.15
CA GLU A 213 1.25 -16.98 -8.47
C GLU A 213 2.05 -17.21 -7.19
N PRO A 214 3.02 -18.16 -7.20
CA PRO A 214 3.86 -18.41 -6.02
C PRO A 214 4.61 -17.15 -5.60
N GLY A 215 4.50 -16.78 -4.33
CA GLY A 215 5.12 -15.57 -3.77
C GLY A 215 4.24 -14.32 -3.83
N ALA A 216 3.03 -14.39 -4.37
CA ALA A 216 2.17 -13.22 -4.53
C ALA A 216 1.75 -12.60 -3.19
N ILE A 217 1.62 -11.27 -3.18
CA ILE A 217 1.06 -10.46 -2.10
C ILE A 217 -0.26 -9.88 -2.58
N VAL A 218 -1.36 -10.24 -1.91
CA VAL A 218 -2.71 -9.82 -2.26
C VAL A 218 -3.12 -8.61 -1.43
N LEU A 219 -3.49 -7.51 -2.08
CA LEU A 219 -4.07 -6.33 -1.45
C LEU A 219 -5.58 -6.49 -1.28
N LEU A 220 -6.04 -6.48 -0.04
CA LEU A 220 -7.45 -6.41 0.36
C LEU A 220 -7.61 -5.32 1.43
N HIS A 221 -8.86 -5.04 1.83
CA HIS A 221 -9.14 -4.02 2.84
C HIS A 221 -10.12 -4.55 3.89
N ASP A 222 -9.81 -4.32 5.17
CA ASP A 222 -10.71 -4.58 6.30
C ASP A 222 -11.22 -3.30 6.96
N GLY A 223 -10.75 -2.16 6.51
CA GLY A 223 -11.10 -0.85 7.02
C GLY A 223 -11.53 0.14 5.95
N ASP A 224 -11.71 1.37 6.43
CA ASP A 224 -12.14 2.52 5.65
C ASP A 224 -11.00 3.52 5.49
N SER A 225 -10.94 4.16 4.34
CA SER A 225 -10.08 5.31 4.11
C SER A 225 -10.93 6.58 3.97
N PRO A 226 -10.36 7.78 4.17
CA PRO A 226 -11.10 9.04 4.07
C PRO A 226 -11.81 9.28 2.72
N ARG A 227 -11.45 8.50 1.70
CA ARG A 227 -12.03 8.62 0.35
C ARG A 227 -12.92 7.45 -0.04
N ASN A 228 -13.03 6.43 0.80
CA ASN A 228 -13.74 5.22 0.44
C ASN A 228 -14.36 4.58 1.67
N SER A 229 -15.59 4.97 1.96
CA SER A 229 -16.41 4.48 3.07
C SER A 229 -17.32 3.30 2.67
N ALA A 230 -16.93 2.55 1.64
CA ALA A 230 -17.71 1.41 1.20
C ALA A 230 -17.66 0.26 2.22
N PRO A 231 -18.78 -0.45 2.42
CA PRO A 231 -18.83 -1.61 3.29
C PRO A 231 -17.86 -2.71 2.84
N ARG A 232 -17.37 -3.54 3.78
CA ARG A 232 -16.36 -4.59 3.52
C ARG A 232 -16.93 -6.01 3.61
N GLU A 233 -18.24 -6.17 3.70
CA GLU A 233 -18.89 -7.50 3.75
C GLU A 233 -18.50 -8.36 2.55
N GLN A 234 -18.38 -7.76 1.35
CA GLN A 234 -17.98 -8.49 0.16
C GLN A 234 -16.52 -8.98 0.25
N THR A 235 -15.62 -8.17 0.80
CA THR A 235 -14.23 -8.58 1.05
C THR A 235 -14.18 -9.74 2.04
N VAL A 236 -14.87 -9.59 3.19
CA VAL A 236 -14.94 -10.65 4.21
C VAL A 236 -15.44 -11.97 3.63
N ALA A 237 -16.54 -11.93 2.87
CA ALA A 237 -17.11 -13.13 2.25
C ALA A 237 -16.18 -13.71 1.16
N ALA A 238 -15.52 -12.87 0.37
CA ALA A 238 -14.62 -13.33 -0.69
C ALA A 238 -13.37 -14.04 -0.15
N VAL A 239 -12.86 -13.63 1.03
CA VAL A 239 -11.68 -14.26 1.63
C VAL A 239 -11.88 -15.74 1.86
N GLY A 240 -13.07 -16.18 2.33
CA GLY A 240 -13.37 -17.60 2.48
C GLY A 240 -13.27 -18.38 1.16
N LEU A 241 -13.83 -17.83 0.08
CA LEU A 241 -13.79 -18.43 -1.25
C LEU A 241 -12.36 -18.47 -1.81
N ILE A 242 -11.59 -17.39 -1.65
CA ILE A 242 -10.19 -17.31 -2.08
C ILE A 242 -9.36 -18.41 -1.42
N ILE A 243 -9.53 -18.58 -0.10
CA ILE A 243 -8.79 -19.59 0.66
C ILE A 243 -9.14 -20.99 0.18
N ASP A 244 -10.42 -21.30 -0.02
CA ASP A 244 -10.85 -22.64 -0.44
C ASP A 244 -10.30 -22.96 -1.85
N GLN A 245 -10.48 -22.07 -2.82
CA GLN A 245 -10.03 -22.27 -4.20
C GLN A 245 -8.50 -22.42 -4.29
N LEU A 246 -7.74 -21.53 -3.64
CA LEU A 246 -6.28 -21.61 -3.70
C LEU A 246 -5.70 -22.80 -2.93
N ARG A 247 -6.40 -23.32 -1.91
CA ARG A 247 -6.03 -24.58 -1.26
C ARG A 247 -6.18 -25.79 -2.16
N GLU A 248 -7.21 -25.84 -2.99
CA GLU A 248 -7.37 -26.87 -4.01
C GLU A 248 -6.17 -26.87 -4.97
N GLU A 249 -5.64 -25.67 -5.28
CA GLU A 249 -4.44 -25.49 -6.08
C GLU A 249 -3.12 -25.68 -5.30
N LYS A 250 -3.18 -26.08 -4.02
CA LYS A 250 -2.03 -26.38 -3.14
C LYS A 250 -1.24 -25.13 -2.72
N TYR A 251 -1.86 -23.96 -2.71
CA TYR A 251 -1.24 -22.77 -2.09
C TYR A 251 -1.23 -22.88 -0.56
N GLN A 252 -0.13 -22.40 0.03
CA GLN A 252 0.00 -22.18 1.47
C GLN A 252 -0.12 -20.70 1.76
N PHE A 253 -0.98 -20.36 2.72
CA PHE A 253 -1.16 -18.98 3.17
C PHE A 253 -0.16 -18.66 4.27
N VAL A 254 0.59 -17.57 4.07
CA VAL A 254 1.68 -17.15 4.96
C VAL A 254 1.60 -15.65 5.23
N THR A 255 2.24 -15.20 6.30
CA THR A 255 2.46 -13.76 6.57
C THR A 255 3.56 -13.18 5.69
N ILE A 256 3.71 -11.86 5.64
CA ILE A 256 4.80 -11.21 4.90
C ILE A 256 6.17 -11.65 5.44
N SER A 257 6.33 -11.74 6.77
CA SER A 257 7.58 -12.22 7.38
C SER A 257 7.94 -13.67 7.03
N GLU A 258 6.95 -14.50 6.75
CA GLU A 258 7.16 -15.89 6.31
C GLU A 258 7.41 -15.97 4.81
N LEU A 259 6.77 -15.10 4.02
CA LEU A 259 6.92 -15.03 2.57
C LEU A 259 8.31 -14.54 2.14
N GLU A 260 8.95 -13.68 2.97
CA GLU A 260 10.28 -13.13 2.70
C GLU A 260 11.41 -14.13 2.94
N LYS A 261 11.15 -15.24 3.67
CA LYS A 261 12.13 -16.30 3.99
C LYS A 261 12.25 -17.31 2.85
#